data_792567e3a3369c98ff275848276268d9
#
_entry.id   792567e3a3369c98ff275848276268d9
#
_cell.length_a   1.000
_cell.length_b   1.000
_cell.length_c   1.000
_cell.angle_alpha   90.00
_cell.angle_beta   90.00
_cell.angle_gamma   90.00
#
_symmetry.space_group_name_H-M   'P 1'
#
loop_
_entity.id
_entity.type
_entity.pdbx_description
1 polymer ?
#
loop_
_entity_poly.entity_id
_entity_poly.type
_entity_poly.pdbx_seq_one_letter_code
_entity_poly.pdbx_strand_id
1 'polypeptide(L)'
;SEKMPKLFEFATSSTQFTNHYSSGNTNNAGLVGLFYGLNANYTDSILSNHTPSVLIKKLQDEKYQFVAYSSTAFKDSLFKQALFRNVKLPKVKASSPKEARNGVLSLLKNDKPWFAYVDLDITDKTEENYTKSLADIDQQIDETLASVSLENTIVIITAEHGITFNKLDEKEQENYFGRDEIQVPFIVYWKDLPVQEVTNLTSHTDLLPALMSSIFKVKNPVSDYAQGRNLFELNGDPWVLASNFRWNVIIQPDGTQYHIDRKGNYKKFDRTYTEQSSSRPPLGLFLEVFKQERSFVNK
;
A
#
# COMPACT_ATOMS: atom_id res chain seq x y z
N SER A 1 7.22 8.02 17.83
CA SER A 1 7.12 9.36 17.24
C SER A 1 6.34 10.27 18.17
N GLU A 2 6.77 11.51 18.36
CA GLU A 2 6.05 12.48 19.23
C GLU A 2 4.62 12.76 18.77
N LYS A 3 4.35 12.62 17.47
CA LYS A 3 3.05 12.92 16.86
C LYS A 3 2.06 11.76 16.90
N MET A 4 2.56 10.53 16.97
CA MET A 4 1.75 9.30 17.00
C MET A 4 2.34 8.31 18.02
N PRO A 5 2.23 8.59 19.32
CA PRO A 5 2.86 7.79 20.37
C PRO A 5 2.26 6.39 20.50
N LYS A 6 0.95 6.22 20.28
CA LYS A 6 0.27 4.92 20.40
C LYS A 6 0.62 3.99 19.25
N LEU A 7 0.66 4.51 18.02
CA LEU A 7 1.14 3.77 16.88
C LEU A 7 2.61 3.37 17.05
N PHE A 8 3.43 4.28 17.60
CA PHE A 8 4.83 3.98 17.88
C PHE A 8 4.96 2.85 18.91
N GLU A 9 4.19 2.89 19.99
CA GLU A 9 4.16 1.82 20.99
C GLU A 9 3.75 0.48 20.37
N PHE A 10 2.68 0.45 19.57
CA PHE A 10 2.26 -0.75 18.87
C PHE A 10 3.35 -1.28 17.91
N ALA A 11 4.04 -0.39 17.21
CA ALA A 11 5.12 -0.75 16.31
C ALA A 11 6.30 -1.43 17.02
N THR A 12 6.57 -1.10 18.31
CA THR A 12 7.65 -1.76 19.09
C THR A 12 7.39 -3.24 19.34
N SER A 13 6.16 -3.70 19.22
CA SER A 13 5.77 -5.12 19.34
C SER A 13 5.46 -5.78 17.98
N SER A 14 5.88 -5.17 16.89
CA SER A 14 5.56 -5.56 15.53
C SER A 14 6.81 -5.69 14.65
N THR A 15 6.67 -6.24 13.45
CA THR A 15 7.69 -6.14 12.40
C THR A 15 7.49 -4.81 11.66
N GLN A 16 8.54 -3.98 11.63
CA GLN A 16 8.53 -2.66 10.98
C GLN A 16 9.39 -2.68 9.72
N PHE A 17 8.84 -2.28 8.59
CA PHE A 17 9.57 -2.18 7.32
C PHE A 17 9.92 -0.72 7.09
N THR A 18 11.15 -0.33 7.39
CA THR A 18 11.57 1.08 7.42
C THR A 18 12.03 1.63 6.07
N ASN A 19 12.21 0.75 5.08
CA ASN A 19 12.54 1.11 3.70
C ASN A 19 11.47 0.61 2.72
N HIS A 20 10.21 0.93 3.02
CA HIS A 20 9.05 0.48 2.28
C HIS A 20 8.45 1.60 1.42
N TYR A 21 8.06 1.27 0.18
CA TYR A 21 7.58 2.22 -0.80
C TYR A 21 6.17 1.87 -1.30
N SER A 22 5.36 2.90 -1.49
CA SER A 22 4.12 2.80 -2.24
C SER A 22 4.38 2.48 -3.72
N SER A 23 3.40 1.88 -4.39
CA SER A 23 3.46 1.60 -5.83
C SER A 23 3.27 2.85 -6.72
N GLY A 24 3.03 4.00 -6.11
CA GLY A 24 2.93 5.29 -6.81
C GLY A 24 2.53 6.43 -5.87
N ASN A 25 2.25 7.57 -6.44
CA ASN A 25 1.95 8.81 -5.74
C ASN A 25 0.45 9.19 -5.77
N THR A 26 -0.42 8.20 -5.84
CA THR A 26 -1.88 8.37 -5.77
C THR A 26 -2.52 7.23 -4.98
N ASN A 27 -3.71 7.46 -4.41
CA ASN A 27 -4.44 6.45 -3.66
C ASN A 27 -4.64 5.17 -4.47
N ASN A 28 -5.16 5.30 -5.71
CA ASN A 28 -5.37 4.12 -6.57
C ASN A 28 -4.08 3.36 -6.85
N ALA A 29 -2.94 4.05 -7.02
CA ALA A 29 -1.65 3.41 -7.24
C ALA A 29 -1.20 2.60 -6.02
N GLY A 30 -1.32 3.17 -4.82
CA GLY A 30 -1.03 2.46 -3.57
C GLY A 30 -1.91 1.23 -3.38
N LEU A 31 -3.22 1.39 -3.59
CA LEU A 31 -4.20 0.30 -3.48
C LEU A 31 -3.98 -0.83 -4.49
N VAL A 32 -3.60 -0.50 -5.74
CA VAL A 32 -3.25 -1.53 -6.74
C VAL A 32 -2.05 -2.35 -6.27
N GLY A 33 -1.01 -1.71 -5.73
CA GLY A 33 0.11 -2.42 -5.13
C GLY A 33 -0.32 -3.35 -3.99
N LEU A 34 -1.05 -2.81 -3.01
CA LEU A 34 -1.45 -3.53 -1.81
C LEU A 34 -2.37 -4.73 -2.10
N PHE A 35 -3.38 -4.55 -2.94
CA PHE A 35 -4.44 -5.55 -3.14
C PHE A 35 -4.28 -6.42 -4.37
N TYR A 36 -3.55 -5.96 -5.38
CA TYR A 36 -3.33 -6.71 -6.61
C TYR A 36 -1.89 -7.23 -6.73
N GLY A 37 -0.95 -6.70 -5.92
CA GLY A 37 0.47 -7.03 -6.06
C GLY A 37 1.04 -6.63 -7.42
N LEU A 38 0.43 -5.65 -8.07
CA LEU A 38 0.77 -5.17 -9.41
C LEU A 38 1.25 -3.73 -9.38
N ASN A 39 2.02 -3.36 -10.39
CA ASN A 39 2.40 -1.98 -10.60
C ASN A 39 1.19 -1.10 -10.96
N ALA A 40 1.25 0.18 -10.60
CA ALA A 40 0.16 1.13 -10.81
C ALA A 40 -0.20 1.36 -12.29
N ASN A 41 0.66 1.00 -13.23
CA ASN A 41 0.37 1.04 -14.68
C ASN A 41 -0.82 0.15 -15.09
N TYR A 42 -1.21 -0.82 -14.26
CA TYR A 42 -2.38 -1.67 -14.48
C TYR A 42 -3.68 -1.05 -14.00
N THR A 43 -3.66 0.11 -13.33
CA THR A 43 -4.85 0.76 -12.74
C THR A 43 -5.97 0.95 -13.76
N ASP A 44 -5.68 1.52 -14.92
CA ASP A 44 -6.68 1.76 -15.97
C ASP A 44 -7.29 0.46 -16.50
N SER A 45 -6.47 -0.58 -16.68
CA SER A 45 -6.93 -1.90 -17.12
C SER A 45 -7.81 -2.56 -16.06
N ILE A 46 -7.43 -2.50 -14.79
CA ILE A 46 -8.21 -3.03 -13.66
C ILE A 46 -9.58 -2.33 -13.61
N LEU A 47 -9.61 -1.00 -13.71
CA LEU A 47 -10.84 -0.21 -13.67
C LEU A 47 -11.74 -0.49 -14.88
N SER A 48 -11.19 -0.45 -16.09
CA SER A 48 -11.95 -0.64 -17.33
C SER A 48 -12.56 -2.04 -17.42
N ASN A 49 -11.83 -3.07 -16.98
CA ASN A 49 -12.28 -4.45 -17.01
C ASN A 49 -12.99 -4.88 -15.71
N HIS A 50 -13.04 -3.99 -14.72
CA HIS A 50 -13.58 -4.31 -13.39
C HIS A 50 -12.95 -5.56 -12.78
N THR A 51 -11.65 -5.71 -12.95
CA THR A 51 -10.92 -6.92 -12.56
C THR A 51 -10.89 -7.05 -11.04
N PRO A 52 -11.37 -8.17 -10.46
CA PRO A 52 -11.32 -8.39 -9.03
C PRO A 52 -9.89 -8.70 -8.57
N SER A 53 -9.54 -8.29 -7.35
CA SER A 53 -8.29 -8.71 -6.71
C SER A 53 -8.31 -10.22 -6.42
N VAL A 54 -7.20 -10.92 -6.70
CA VAL A 54 -7.04 -12.34 -6.34
C VAL A 54 -7.08 -12.54 -4.83
N LEU A 55 -6.63 -11.55 -4.03
CA LEU A 55 -6.73 -11.57 -2.58
C LEU A 55 -8.19 -11.57 -2.13
N ILE A 56 -8.98 -10.63 -2.62
CA ILE A 56 -10.40 -10.53 -2.26
C ILE A 56 -11.17 -11.78 -2.68
N LYS A 57 -10.89 -12.29 -3.88
CA LYS A 57 -11.47 -13.55 -4.35
C LYS A 57 -11.09 -14.71 -3.45
N LYS A 58 -9.82 -14.85 -3.07
CA LYS A 58 -9.34 -15.90 -2.17
C LYS A 58 -10.03 -15.83 -0.80
N LEU A 59 -10.13 -14.62 -0.22
CA LEU A 59 -10.86 -14.42 1.03
C LEU A 59 -12.34 -14.81 0.93
N GLN A 60 -13.00 -14.54 -0.20
CA GLN A 60 -14.39 -14.97 -0.45
C GLN A 60 -14.51 -16.48 -0.56
N ASP A 61 -13.59 -17.15 -1.26
CA ASP A 61 -13.55 -18.61 -1.41
C ASP A 61 -13.36 -19.29 -0.05
N GLU A 62 -12.53 -18.73 0.83
CA GLU A 62 -12.30 -19.18 2.21
C GLU A 62 -13.40 -18.74 3.20
N LYS A 63 -14.50 -18.16 2.70
CA LYS A 63 -15.67 -17.74 3.50
C LYS A 63 -15.40 -16.69 4.56
N TYR A 64 -14.43 -15.81 4.33
CA TYR A 64 -14.19 -14.68 5.21
C TYR A 64 -15.41 -13.76 5.27
N GLN A 65 -15.70 -13.25 6.45
CA GLN A 65 -16.60 -12.12 6.64
C GLN A 65 -15.88 -10.83 6.29
N PHE A 66 -16.53 -9.93 5.54
CA PHE A 66 -15.94 -8.64 5.16
C PHE A 66 -16.61 -7.51 5.93
N VAL A 67 -15.80 -6.63 6.51
CA VAL A 67 -16.22 -5.32 6.97
C VAL A 67 -15.27 -4.27 6.44
N ALA A 68 -15.78 -3.08 6.19
CA ALA A 68 -14.94 -1.97 5.75
C ALA A 68 -15.50 -0.64 6.24
N TYR A 69 -14.60 0.22 6.66
CA TYR A 69 -14.87 1.61 6.99
C TYR A 69 -13.94 2.50 6.15
N SER A 70 -14.46 3.63 5.68
CA SER A 70 -13.65 4.68 5.08
C SER A 70 -14.17 6.03 5.53
N SER A 71 -13.27 6.89 5.99
CA SER A 71 -13.57 8.27 6.38
C SER A 71 -14.03 9.12 5.18
N THR A 72 -13.68 8.72 3.97
CA THR A 72 -14.07 9.36 2.70
C THR A 72 -15.22 8.65 1.98
N ALA A 73 -15.86 7.68 2.64
CA ALA A 73 -16.93 6.86 2.06
C ALA A 73 -16.54 6.15 0.75
N PHE A 74 -15.30 5.67 0.67
CA PHE A 74 -14.75 4.97 -0.50
C PHE A 74 -14.85 5.80 -1.78
N LYS A 75 -14.39 7.04 -1.74
CA LYS A 75 -14.44 7.94 -2.91
C LYS A 75 -13.60 7.43 -4.08
N ASP A 76 -12.51 6.72 -3.79
CA ASP A 76 -11.64 6.19 -4.82
C ASP A 76 -12.37 5.20 -5.74
N SER A 77 -12.20 5.40 -7.03
CA SER A 77 -12.88 4.60 -8.05
C SER A 77 -12.54 3.11 -7.95
N LEU A 78 -11.32 2.79 -7.55
CA LEU A 78 -10.86 1.40 -7.43
C LEU A 78 -11.72 0.57 -6.47
N PHE A 79 -12.14 1.14 -5.33
CA PHE A 79 -12.97 0.41 -4.37
C PHE A 79 -14.30 -0.04 -4.96
N LYS A 80 -15.04 0.89 -5.61
CA LYS A 80 -16.38 0.62 -6.11
C LYS A 80 -16.38 -0.15 -7.43
N GLN A 81 -15.42 0.14 -8.30
CA GLN A 81 -15.43 -0.39 -9.66
C GLN A 81 -14.74 -1.75 -9.77
N ALA A 82 -13.80 -2.06 -8.87
CA ALA A 82 -13.03 -3.30 -8.95
C ALA A 82 -12.92 -4.01 -7.61
N LEU A 83 -12.24 -3.43 -6.62
CA LEU A 83 -11.81 -4.13 -5.41
C LEU A 83 -12.98 -4.74 -4.61
N PHE A 84 -13.98 -3.94 -4.27
CA PHE A 84 -15.17 -4.38 -3.50
C PHE A 84 -16.45 -4.49 -4.33
N ARG A 85 -16.35 -4.45 -5.66
CA ARG A 85 -17.53 -4.49 -6.53
C ARG A 85 -18.43 -5.68 -6.25
N ASN A 86 -17.84 -6.85 -6.01
CA ASN A 86 -18.55 -8.11 -5.78
C ASN A 86 -18.58 -8.51 -4.30
N VAL A 87 -18.27 -7.59 -3.39
CA VAL A 87 -18.27 -7.82 -1.95
C VAL A 87 -19.47 -7.11 -1.33
N LYS A 88 -20.28 -7.85 -0.59
CA LYS A 88 -21.38 -7.28 0.17
C LYS A 88 -20.86 -6.73 1.50
N LEU A 89 -20.57 -5.43 1.51
CA LEU A 89 -20.18 -4.73 2.73
C LEU A 89 -21.41 -4.36 3.55
N PRO A 90 -21.42 -4.59 4.87
CA PRO A 90 -22.51 -4.17 5.74
C PRO A 90 -22.57 -2.64 5.85
N LYS A 91 -23.80 -2.11 5.92
CA LYS A 91 -24.03 -0.68 6.15
C LYS A 91 -24.41 -0.46 7.61
N VAL A 92 -23.72 0.47 8.25
CA VAL A 92 -24.02 0.90 9.61
C VAL A 92 -24.64 2.29 9.57
N LYS A 93 -25.76 2.48 10.25
CA LYS A 93 -26.32 3.81 10.50
C LYS A 93 -25.56 4.41 11.68
N ALA A 94 -24.92 5.53 11.47
CA ALA A 94 -24.14 6.22 12.48
C ALA A 94 -24.29 7.74 12.33
N SER A 95 -24.18 8.44 13.43
CA SER A 95 -24.25 9.92 13.47
C SER A 95 -22.86 10.57 13.40
N SER A 96 -21.80 9.77 13.59
CA SER A 96 -20.42 10.23 13.53
C SER A 96 -19.49 9.19 12.87
N PRO A 97 -18.32 9.62 12.36
CA PRO A 97 -17.29 8.71 11.82
C PRO A 97 -16.86 7.64 12.84
N LYS A 98 -16.71 8.01 14.10
CA LYS A 98 -16.36 7.08 15.19
C LYS A 98 -17.42 5.99 15.38
N GLU A 99 -18.70 6.36 15.42
CA GLU A 99 -19.80 5.40 15.51
C GLU A 99 -19.87 4.48 14.29
N ALA A 100 -19.65 5.03 13.09
CA ALA A 100 -19.62 4.24 11.86
C ALA A 100 -18.51 3.20 11.88
N ARG A 101 -17.28 3.60 12.24
CA ARG A 101 -16.13 2.70 12.37
C ARG A 101 -16.39 1.61 13.41
N ASN A 102 -16.78 2.01 14.63
CA ASN A 102 -17.03 1.06 15.71
C ASN A 102 -18.22 0.14 15.38
N GLY A 103 -19.25 0.65 14.71
CA GLY A 103 -20.38 -0.12 14.24
C GLY A 103 -19.99 -1.22 13.24
N VAL A 104 -19.16 -0.93 12.25
CA VAL A 104 -18.70 -1.97 11.30
C VAL A 104 -17.83 -3.01 11.99
N LEU A 105 -16.95 -2.60 12.90
CA LEU A 105 -16.06 -3.53 13.63
C LEU A 105 -16.87 -4.43 14.59
N SER A 106 -17.94 -3.93 15.21
CA SER A 106 -18.81 -4.71 16.10
C SER A 106 -19.58 -5.85 15.38
N LEU A 107 -19.60 -5.82 14.05
CA LEU A 107 -20.22 -6.87 13.25
C LEU A 107 -19.30 -8.07 13.04
N LEU A 108 -18.03 -7.96 13.38
CA LEU A 108 -17.09 -9.09 13.31
C LEU A 108 -17.53 -10.18 14.30
N LYS A 109 -17.62 -11.41 13.78
CA LYS A 109 -18.01 -12.58 14.56
C LYS A 109 -16.79 -13.45 14.81
N ASN A 110 -16.52 -13.77 16.07
CA ASN A 110 -15.34 -14.53 16.47
C ASN A 110 -15.35 -16.00 15.98
N ASP A 111 -16.49 -16.53 15.55
CA ASP A 111 -16.65 -17.90 15.03
C ASP A 111 -16.35 -18.02 13.52
N LYS A 112 -16.04 -16.92 12.85
CA LYS A 112 -15.73 -16.88 11.42
C LYS A 112 -14.44 -16.15 11.15
N PRO A 113 -13.66 -16.57 10.15
CA PRO A 113 -12.55 -15.76 9.68
C PRO A 113 -13.09 -14.44 9.11
N TRP A 114 -12.36 -13.37 9.30
CA TRP A 114 -12.80 -12.05 8.86
C TRP A 114 -11.65 -11.23 8.26
N PHE A 115 -12.04 -10.32 7.39
CA PHE A 115 -11.20 -9.28 6.84
C PHE A 115 -11.83 -7.92 7.13
N ALA A 116 -11.08 -7.04 7.77
CA ALA A 116 -11.48 -5.67 8.04
C ALA A 116 -10.54 -4.69 7.31
N TYR A 117 -11.14 -3.75 6.59
CA TYR A 117 -10.42 -2.63 5.99
C TYR A 117 -10.87 -1.33 6.67
N VAL A 118 -9.92 -0.56 7.19
CA VAL A 118 -10.18 0.71 7.86
C VAL A 118 -9.31 1.78 7.22
N ASP A 119 -9.95 2.69 6.50
CA ASP A 119 -9.33 3.83 5.85
C ASP A 119 -9.58 5.10 6.67
N LEU A 120 -8.49 5.74 7.08
CA LEU A 120 -8.47 6.94 7.91
C LEU A 120 -7.76 8.06 7.15
N ASP A 121 -8.48 8.73 6.25
CA ASP A 121 -7.94 9.82 5.44
C ASP A 121 -7.94 11.16 6.19
N ILE A 122 -6.96 11.99 5.89
CA ILE A 122 -6.85 13.37 6.34
C ILE A 122 -7.36 14.28 5.23
N THR A 123 -8.51 14.90 5.45
CA THR A 123 -9.19 15.73 4.41
C THR A 123 -8.54 17.08 4.20
N ASP A 124 -7.99 17.70 5.23
CA ASP A 124 -7.25 18.97 5.14
C ASP A 124 -5.75 18.70 5.10
N LYS A 125 -5.19 18.89 3.91
CA LYS A 125 -3.79 18.58 3.60
C LYS A 125 -2.84 19.77 3.78
N THR A 126 -3.25 20.84 4.50
CA THR A 126 -2.29 21.86 4.93
C THR A 126 -1.36 21.25 5.99
N GLU A 127 -0.10 21.66 6.02
CA GLU A 127 0.90 21.09 6.94
C GLU A 127 0.48 21.21 8.41
N GLU A 128 -0.12 22.34 8.79
CA GLU A 128 -0.60 22.58 10.15
C GLU A 128 -1.74 21.62 10.52
N ASN A 129 -2.76 21.52 9.67
CA ASN A 129 -3.94 20.68 9.95
C ASN A 129 -3.62 19.19 9.80
N TYR A 130 -2.76 18.83 8.86
CA TYR A 130 -2.23 17.48 8.75
C TYR A 130 -1.55 17.04 10.05
N THR A 131 -0.66 17.89 10.58
CA THR A 131 0.04 17.60 11.84
C THR A 131 -0.91 17.45 13.02
N LYS A 132 -1.94 18.29 13.11
CA LYS A 132 -2.99 18.18 14.16
C LYS A 132 -3.80 16.89 13.99
N SER A 133 -4.15 16.53 12.77
CA SER A 133 -4.93 15.33 12.47
C SER A 133 -4.19 14.02 12.78
N LEU A 134 -2.85 14.04 12.83
CA LEU A 134 -2.07 12.84 13.20
C LEU A 134 -2.40 12.33 14.61
N ALA A 135 -2.66 13.23 15.56
CA ALA A 135 -3.05 12.82 16.91
C ALA A 135 -4.42 12.15 16.95
N ASP A 136 -5.36 12.63 16.12
CA ASP A 136 -6.69 12.03 15.99
C ASP A 136 -6.60 10.67 15.29
N ILE A 137 -5.76 10.53 14.27
CA ILE A 137 -5.48 9.26 13.60
C ILE A 137 -4.84 8.26 14.56
N ASP A 138 -3.87 8.69 15.36
CA ASP A 138 -3.21 7.85 16.37
C ASP A 138 -4.23 7.29 17.36
N GLN A 139 -5.14 8.14 17.86
CA GLN A 139 -6.23 7.72 18.73
C GLN A 139 -7.19 6.75 18.03
N GLN A 140 -7.52 6.98 16.77
CA GLN A 140 -8.43 6.13 16.00
C GLN A 140 -7.82 4.75 15.72
N ILE A 141 -6.51 4.68 15.46
CA ILE A 141 -5.78 3.41 15.32
C ILE A 141 -5.84 2.62 16.64
N ASP A 142 -5.51 3.25 17.76
CA ASP A 142 -5.54 2.63 19.09
C ASP A 142 -6.93 2.07 19.42
N GLU A 143 -8.00 2.87 19.23
CA GLU A 143 -9.37 2.43 19.44
C GLU A 143 -9.77 1.26 18.50
N THR A 144 -9.28 1.25 17.27
CA THR A 144 -9.51 0.18 16.31
C THR A 144 -8.84 -1.11 16.78
N LEU A 145 -7.58 -1.03 17.20
CA LEU A 145 -6.81 -2.17 17.71
C LEU A 145 -7.45 -2.75 18.99
N ALA A 146 -7.93 -1.89 19.88
CA ALA A 146 -8.62 -2.30 21.11
C ALA A 146 -9.97 -3.02 20.82
N SER A 147 -10.52 -2.87 19.61
CA SER A 147 -11.82 -3.47 19.23
C SER A 147 -11.69 -4.90 18.70
N VAL A 148 -10.48 -5.40 18.50
CA VAL A 148 -10.22 -6.72 17.91
C VAL A 148 -9.27 -7.54 18.77
N SER A 149 -9.44 -8.88 18.75
CA SER A 149 -8.48 -9.78 19.41
C SER A 149 -7.24 -9.94 18.54
N LEU A 150 -6.08 -9.61 19.10
CA LEU A 150 -4.79 -9.73 18.40
C LEU A 150 -4.23 -11.15 18.40
N GLU A 151 -4.80 -12.06 19.17
CA GLU A 151 -4.28 -13.44 19.34
C GLU A 151 -4.24 -14.22 18.03
N ASN A 152 -5.28 -14.07 17.19
CA ASN A 152 -5.42 -14.75 15.89
C ASN A 152 -5.62 -13.76 14.75
N THR A 153 -5.08 -12.55 14.88
CA THR A 153 -5.26 -11.47 13.92
C THR A 153 -3.92 -11.04 13.36
N ILE A 154 -3.86 -10.85 12.06
CA ILE A 154 -2.77 -10.14 11.41
C ILE A 154 -3.24 -8.69 11.25
N VAL A 155 -2.44 -7.77 11.77
CA VAL A 155 -2.66 -6.33 11.61
C VAL A 155 -1.61 -5.77 10.67
N ILE A 156 -2.06 -5.04 9.66
CA ILE A 156 -1.20 -4.31 8.72
C ILE A 156 -1.57 -2.85 8.80
N ILE A 157 -0.61 -1.99 9.12
CA ILE A 157 -0.79 -0.54 9.16
C ILE A 157 0.18 0.08 8.17
N THR A 158 -0.38 0.82 7.22
CA THR A 158 0.38 1.52 6.18
C THR A 158 -0.37 2.76 5.71
N ALA A 159 0.21 3.49 4.75
CA ALA A 159 -0.46 4.55 4.01
C ALA A 159 -0.44 4.20 2.51
N GLU A 160 -1.45 4.61 1.77
CA GLU A 160 -1.53 4.39 0.31
C GLU A 160 -0.40 5.11 -0.41
N HIS A 161 -0.11 6.34 0.00
CA HIS A 161 1.08 7.11 -0.32
C HIS A 161 1.32 8.17 0.78
N GLY A 162 2.38 8.93 0.69
CA GLY A 162 2.71 10.01 1.61
C GLY A 162 2.12 11.35 1.17
N ILE A 163 2.70 12.42 1.67
CA ILE A 163 2.36 13.79 1.28
C ILE A 163 3.58 14.68 1.33
N THR A 164 3.77 15.50 0.30
CA THR A 164 4.77 16.56 0.33
C THR A 164 4.13 17.90 0.70
N PHE A 165 4.85 18.68 1.49
CA PHE A 165 4.52 20.08 1.79
C PHE A 165 5.40 21.07 1.01
N ASN A 166 6.16 20.55 0.05
CA ASN A 166 6.91 21.40 -0.87
C ASN A 166 5.94 22.24 -1.71
N LYS A 167 6.32 23.50 -1.97
CA LYS A 167 5.53 24.37 -2.84
C LYS A 167 5.76 23.98 -4.29
N LEU A 168 4.94 23.09 -4.78
CA LEU A 168 4.94 22.57 -6.14
C LEU A 168 3.70 23.08 -6.89
N ASP A 169 3.82 23.33 -8.19
CA ASP A 169 2.65 23.52 -9.03
C ASP A 169 1.93 22.18 -9.29
N GLU A 170 0.72 22.20 -9.86
CA GLU A 170 -0.08 20.98 -10.10
C GLU A 170 0.68 19.94 -10.93
N LYS A 171 1.43 20.38 -11.95
CA LYS A 171 2.19 19.49 -12.82
C LYS A 171 3.41 18.90 -12.10
N GLU A 172 4.08 19.70 -11.28
CA GLU A 172 5.18 19.25 -10.44
C GLU A 172 4.68 18.26 -9.41
N GLN A 173 3.54 18.53 -8.75
CA GLN A 173 2.91 17.64 -7.78
C GLN A 173 2.57 16.28 -8.40
N GLU A 174 1.94 16.26 -9.58
CA GLU A 174 1.64 15.01 -10.30
C GLU A 174 2.87 14.16 -10.62
N ASN A 175 4.02 14.79 -10.79
CA ASN A 175 5.26 14.11 -11.18
C ASN A 175 6.26 13.97 -10.02
N TYR A 176 5.84 14.30 -8.80
CA TYR A 176 6.70 14.22 -7.63
C TYR A 176 6.70 12.83 -7.03
N PHE A 177 7.89 12.25 -6.86
CA PHE A 177 8.14 10.95 -6.24
C PHE A 177 9.24 11.06 -5.17
N GLY A 178 9.27 12.17 -4.45
CA GLY A 178 10.14 12.33 -3.30
C GLY A 178 9.81 11.31 -2.20
N ARG A 179 10.74 11.10 -1.29
CA ARG A 179 10.56 10.12 -0.21
C ARG A 179 9.37 10.44 0.69
N ASP A 180 9.08 11.71 0.91
CA ASP A 180 7.92 12.20 1.64
C ASP A 180 6.58 11.83 0.98
N GLU A 181 6.58 11.60 -0.34
CA GLU A 181 5.39 11.22 -1.11
C GLU A 181 5.22 9.70 -1.26
N ILE A 182 6.32 8.94 -1.42
CA ILE A 182 6.21 7.53 -1.79
C ILE A 182 6.83 6.55 -0.79
N GLN A 183 7.67 6.99 0.16
CA GLN A 183 8.15 6.13 1.24
C GLN A 183 7.16 6.21 2.41
N VAL A 184 6.53 5.08 2.72
CA VAL A 184 5.43 5.01 3.67
C VAL A 184 5.76 4.09 4.85
N PRO A 185 5.16 4.31 6.03
CA PRO A 185 5.26 3.35 7.11
C PRO A 185 4.63 2.03 6.69
N PHE A 186 5.23 0.91 7.09
CA PHE A 186 4.65 -0.40 6.89
C PHE A 186 4.94 -1.26 8.14
N ILE A 187 3.89 -1.53 8.90
CA ILE A 187 3.96 -2.21 10.20
C ILE A 187 3.08 -3.45 10.12
N VAL A 188 3.64 -4.60 10.45
CA VAL A 188 2.92 -5.88 10.50
C VAL A 188 3.02 -6.47 11.89
N TYR A 189 1.88 -6.61 12.55
CA TYR A 189 1.76 -7.44 13.73
C TYR A 189 1.19 -8.80 13.32
N TRP A 190 1.94 -9.85 13.56
CA TRP A 190 1.51 -11.23 13.41
C TRP A 190 2.36 -12.11 14.33
N LYS A 191 1.72 -12.97 15.11
CA LYS A 191 2.41 -13.82 16.09
C LYS A 191 3.50 -14.72 15.50
N ASP A 192 3.39 -15.05 14.21
CA ASP A 192 4.34 -15.90 13.50
C ASP A 192 5.49 -15.10 12.84
N LEU A 193 5.48 -13.77 12.96
CA LEU A 193 6.59 -12.92 12.55
C LEU A 193 7.41 -12.46 13.77
N PRO A 194 8.74 -12.37 13.63
CA PRO A 194 9.58 -11.81 14.69
C PRO A 194 9.31 -10.31 14.88
N VAL A 195 9.43 -9.83 16.11
CA VAL A 195 9.47 -8.40 16.40
C VAL A 195 10.84 -7.87 15.96
N GLN A 196 10.88 -7.07 14.93
CA GLN A 196 12.13 -6.56 14.36
C GLN A 196 11.91 -5.34 13.46
N GLU A 197 13.01 -4.65 13.20
CA GLU A 197 13.09 -3.64 12.14
C GLU A 197 13.72 -4.27 10.88
N VAL A 198 13.02 -4.13 9.75
CA VAL A 198 13.45 -4.61 8.43
C VAL A 198 13.84 -3.40 7.59
N THR A 199 15.12 -3.29 7.25
CA THR A 199 15.69 -2.19 6.46
C THR A 199 15.83 -2.51 4.97
N ASN A 200 15.52 -3.74 4.58
CA ASN A 200 15.50 -4.15 3.18
C ASN A 200 14.51 -3.31 2.37
N LEU A 201 14.87 -3.07 1.11
CA LEU A 201 13.97 -2.39 0.18
C LEU A 201 12.75 -3.25 -0.11
N THR A 202 11.55 -2.71 0.12
CA THR A 202 10.27 -3.39 -0.07
C THR A 202 9.22 -2.44 -0.63
N SER A 203 8.15 -2.99 -1.18
CA SER A 203 7.04 -2.19 -1.72
C SER A 203 5.68 -2.82 -1.46
N HIS A 204 4.63 -2.06 -1.70
CA HIS A 204 3.24 -2.53 -1.60
C HIS A 204 2.96 -3.80 -2.40
N THR A 205 3.62 -3.97 -3.55
CA THR A 205 3.44 -5.17 -4.38
C THR A 205 3.86 -6.46 -3.69
N ASP A 206 4.69 -6.39 -2.64
CA ASP A 206 5.24 -7.54 -1.94
C ASP A 206 4.25 -8.12 -0.90
N LEU A 207 3.21 -7.37 -0.53
CA LEU A 207 2.23 -7.81 0.46
C LEU A 207 1.40 -8.99 -0.04
N LEU A 208 0.85 -8.90 -1.26
CA LEU A 208 0.00 -9.95 -1.79
C LEU A 208 0.69 -11.31 -1.87
N PRO A 209 1.92 -11.44 -2.42
CA PRO A 209 2.68 -12.69 -2.40
C PRO A 209 2.88 -13.24 -1.00
N ALA A 210 3.18 -12.40 -0.01
CA ALA A 210 3.35 -12.79 1.38
C ALA A 210 2.08 -13.39 1.98
N LEU A 211 0.93 -12.75 1.80
CA LEU A 211 -0.37 -13.25 2.28
C LEU A 211 -0.77 -14.55 1.58
N MET A 212 -0.62 -14.61 0.26
CA MET A 212 -0.99 -15.81 -0.52
C MET A 212 -0.13 -17.03 -0.12
N SER A 213 1.18 -16.84 0.05
CA SER A 213 2.09 -17.91 0.46
C SER A 213 1.91 -18.28 1.94
N SER A 214 1.99 -17.30 2.84
CA SER A 214 2.11 -17.54 4.27
C SER A 214 0.78 -17.89 4.94
N ILE A 215 -0.34 -17.28 4.50
CA ILE A 215 -1.67 -17.47 5.08
C ILE A 215 -2.44 -18.55 4.32
N PHE A 216 -2.57 -18.37 3.00
CA PHE A 216 -3.42 -19.23 2.17
C PHE A 216 -2.69 -20.44 1.62
N LYS A 217 -1.38 -20.58 1.87
CA LYS A 217 -0.55 -21.70 1.43
C LYS A 217 -0.63 -21.97 -0.08
N VAL A 218 -0.80 -20.91 -0.87
CA VAL A 218 -0.83 -20.97 -2.32
C VAL A 218 0.54 -21.40 -2.84
N LYS A 219 0.57 -22.41 -3.70
CA LYS A 219 1.81 -22.97 -4.27
C LYS A 219 2.11 -22.50 -5.69
N ASN A 220 1.19 -21.77 -6.30
CA ASN A 220 1.41 -21.22 -7.62
C ASN A 220 2.62 -20.25 -7.61
N PRO A 221 3.41 -20.20 -8.68
CA PRO A 221 4.44 -19.18 -8.82
C PRO A 221 3.84 -17.78 -8.66
N VAL A 222 4.56 -16.90 -7.96
CA VAL A 222 4.11 -15.50 -7.76
C VAL A 222 3.84 -14.81 -9.09
N SER A 223 4.66 -15.09 -10.12
CA SER A 223 4.49 -14.56 -11.48
C SER A 223 3.15 -14.88 -12.15
N ASP A 224 2.34 -15.78 -11.59
CA ASP A 224 1.01 -16.08 -12.10
C ASP A 224 -0.03 -15.06 -11.65
N TYR A 225 0.22 -14.33 -10.56
CA TYR A 225 -0.77 -13.44 -9.94
C TYR A 225 -0.24 -12.11 -9.39
N ALA A 226 1.08 -11.92 -9.28
CA ALA A 226 1.67 -10.69 -8.76
C ALA A 226 3.04 -10.39 -9.38
N GLN A 227 3.53 -9.17 -9.19
CA GLN A 227 4.85 -8.70 -9.62
C GLN A 227 5.82 -8.52 -8.46
N GLY A 228 5.32 -8.43 -7.24
CA GLY A 228 6.15 -8.30 -6.04
C GLY A 228 6.78 -9.62 -5.59
N ARG A 229 7.49 -9.58 -4.48
CA ARG A 229 8.10 -10.73 -3.81
C ARG A 229 7.42 -11.01 -2.48
N ASN A 230 7.74 -12.14 -1.86
CA ASN A 230 7.20 -12.43 -0.54
C ASN A 230 7.81 -11.49 0.51
N LEU A 231 7.01 -10.57 1.03
CA LEU A 231 7.41 -9.59 2.04
C LEU A 231 7.99 -10.24 3.31
N PHE A 232 7.59 -11.46 3.64
CA PHE A 232 8.00 -12.16 4.86
C PHE A 232 9.24 -13.06 4.67
N GLU A 233 9.72 -13.22 3.43
CA GLU A 233 10.89 -14.05 3.08
C GLU A 233 12.01 -13.19 2.48
N LEU A 234 12.39 -12.14 3.17
CA LEU A 234 13.20 -11.07 2.62
C LEU A 234 14.63 -11.49 2.27
N ASN A 235 14.88 -11.63 0.99
CA ASN A 235 16.22 -11.63 0.41
C ASN A 235 16.63 -10.25 -0.14
N GLY A 236 15.81 -9.21 0.10
CA GLY A 236 15.97 -7.86 -0.40
C GLY A 236 15.70 -7.74 -1.91
N ASP A 237 14.94 -6.73 -2.31
CA ASP A 237 14.80 -6.41 -3.71
C ASP A 237 15.98 -5.56 -4.18
N PRO A 238 16.54 -5.83 -5.36
CA PRO A 238 17.54 -4.97 -5.95
C PRO A 238 16.94 -3.63 -6.41
N TRP A 239 15.63 -3.57 -6.55
CA TRP A 239 14.85 -2.37 -6.90
C TRP A 239 13.36 -2.61 -6.64
N VAL A 240 12.62 -1.52 -6.47
CA VAL A 240 11.16 -1.50 -6.48
C VAL A 240 10.65 -0.49 -7.50
N LEU A 241 9.39 -0.62 -7.90
CA LEU A 241 8.79 0.22 -8.91
C LEU A 241 7.60 0.98 -8.35
N ALA A 242 7.65 2.31 -8.46
CA ALA A 242 6.50 3.18 -8.31
C ALA A 242 6.13 3.77 -9.66
N SER A 243 4.86 4.07 -9.91
CA SER A 243 4.47 4.66 -11.18
C SER A 243 3.21 5.51 -11.08
N ASN A 244 3.04 6.33 -12.10
CA ASN A 244 1.78 6.98 -12.45
C ASN A 244 1.56 6.88 -13.97
N PHE A 245 0.57 7.59 -14.48
CA PHE A 245 0.26 7.55 -15.92
C PHE A 245 1.38 8.09 -16.82
N ARG A 246 2.38 8.82 -16.28
CA ARG A 246 3.50 9.40 -17.05
C ARG A 246 4.82 8.69 -16.84
N TRP A 247 5.10 8.28 -15.60
CA TRP A 247 6.41 7.87 -15.16
C TRP A 247 6.42 6.46 -14.59
N ASN A 248 7.46 5.73 -14.94
CA ASN A 248 7.95 4.59 -14.22
C ASN A 248 9.15 5.01 -13.41
N VAL A 249 9.10 4.82 -12.11
CA VAL A 249 10.14 5.25 -11.16
C VAL A 249 10.76 4.01 -10.52
N ILE A 250 11.95 3.67 -10.96
CA ILE A 250 12.75 2.57 -10.39
C ILE A 250 13.50 3.13 -9.20
N ILE A 251 13.32 2.52 -8.04
CA ILE A 251 13.97 2.91 -6.79
C ILE A 251 14.94 1.81 -6.41
N GLN A 252 16.19 2.18 -6.12
CA GLN A 252 17.24 1.27 -5.67
C GLN A 252 17.42 1.30 -4.15
N PRO A 253 18.07 0.31 -3.54
CA PRO A 253 18.24 0.23 -2.08
C PRO A 253 18.93 1.43 -1.45
N ASP A 254 19.82 2.10 -2.18
CA ASP A 254 20.52 3.31 -1.74
C ASP A 254 19.66 4.59 -1.83
N GLY A 255 18.44 4.48 -2.34
CA GLY A 255 17.51 5.58 -2.55
C GLY A 255 17.69 6.31 -3.89
N THR A 256 18.59 5.85 -4.75
CA THR A 256 18.69 6.34 -6.13
C THR A 256 17.41 6.03 -6.89
N GLN A 257 16.90 6.98 -7.65
CA GLN A 257 15.71 6.82 -8.48
C GLN A 257 16.01 7.05 -9.96
N TYR A 258 15.38 6.25 -10.82
CA TYR A 258 15.35 6.49 -12.26
C TYR A 258 13.90 6.68 -12.70
N HIS A 259 13.56 7.87 -13.14
CA HIS A 259 12.27 8.21 -13.70
C HIS A 259 12.31 8.04 -15.21
N ILE A 260 11.46 7.17 -15.75
CA ILE A 260 11.44 6.83 -17.16
C ILE A 260 10.06 7.17 -17.71
N ASP A 261 10.00 8.03 -18.74
CA ASP A 261 8.76 8.35 -19.43
C ASP A 261 8.37 7.28 -20.47
N ARG A 262 7.17 7.41 -21.02
CA ARG A 262 6.66 6.47 -22.05
C ARG A 262 7.44 6.48 -23.37
N LYS A 263 8.30 7.49 -23.59
CA LYS A 263 9.16 7.61 -24.77
C LYS A 263 10.56 7.04 -24.52
N GLY A 264 10.85 6.62 -23.29
CA GLY A 264 12.15 6.10 -22.88
C GLY A 264 13.14 7.20 -22.48
N ASN A 265 12.72 8.46 -22.37
CA ASN A 265 13.55 9.48 -21.75
C ASN A 265 13.63 9.22 -20.26
N TYR A 266 14.78 9.46 -19.66
CA TYR A 266 14.95 9.21 -18.24
C TYR A 266 15.64 10.38 -17.53
N LYS A 267 15.37 10.46 -16.22
CA LYS A 267 16.03 11.32 -15.26
C LYS A 267 16.54 10.46 -14.12
N LYS A 268 17.68 10.86 -13.54
CA LYS A 268 18.24 10.23 -12.37
C LYS A 268 18.15 11.20 -11.19
N PHE A 269 17.70 10.69 -10.05
CA PHE A 269 17.67 11.43 -8.79
C PHE A 269 18.49 10.68 -7.75
N ASP A 270 19.16 11.40 -6.89
CA ASP A 270 19.81 10.82 -5.71
C ASP A 270 18.82 10.63 -4.55
N ARG A 271 19.33 10.13 -3.44
CA ARG A 271 18.55 9.88 -2.22
C ARG A 271 17.85 11.13 -1.66
N THR A 272 18.35 12.32 -1.95
CA THR A 272 17.76 13.59 -1.50
C THR A 272 16.75 14.17 -2.50
N TYR A 273 16.43 13.42 -3.53
CA TYR A 273 15.57 13.81 -4.64
C TYR A 273 16.16 14.99 -5.46
N THR A 274 17.48 15.05 -5.55
CA THR A 274 18.19 16.02 -6.39
C THR A 274 18.50 15.37 -7.74
N GLU A 275 18.10 16.03 -8.84
CA GLU A 275 18.38 15.56 -10.21
C GLU A 275 19.88 15.53 -10.48
N GLN A 276 20.36 14.39 -10.97
CA GLN A 276 21.77 14.14 -11.25
C GLN A 276 22.01 14.08 -12.76
N SER A 277 23.11 14.68 -13.20
CA SER A 277 23.59 14.47 -14.57
C SER A 277 23.94 12.99 -14.75
N SER A 278 23.30 12.31 -15.68
CA SER A 278 23.62 10.93 -15.98
C SER A 278 24.06 10.78 -17.43
N SER A 279 25.27 10.28 -17.62
CA SER A 279 25.84 10.08 -18.96
C SER A 279 25.45 8.74 -19.61
N ARG A 280 24.98 7.75 -18.83
CA ARG A 280 24.59 6.43 -19.35
C ARG A 280 23.46 5.84 -18.50
N PRO A 281 22.35 5.39 -19.14
CA PRO A 281 21.30 4.69 -18.45
C PRO A 281 21.75 3.28 -18.04
N PRO A 282 21.29 2.74 -16.91
CA PRO A 282 21.53 1.33 -16.53
C PRO A 282 20.63 0.40 -17.36
N LEU A 283 20.97 0.20 -18.64
CA LEU A 283 20.14 -0.53 -19.61
C LEU A 283 19.71 -1.93 -19.13
N GLY A 284 20.59 -2.65 -18.43
CA GLY A 284 20.26 -3.97 -17.87
C GLY A 284 19.10 -3.89 -16.88
N LEU A 285 19.14 -2.92 -15.97
CA LEU A 285 18.08 -2.66 -14.99
C LEU A 285 16.77 -2.28 -15.72
N PHE A 286 16.84 -1.39 -16.70
CA PHE A 286 15.65 -0.96 -17.44
C PHE A 286 14.99 -2.12 -18.19
N LEU A 287 15.78 -3.00 -18.82
CA LEU A 287 15.26 -4.18 -19.52
C LEU A 287 14.59 -5.17 -18.56
N GLU A 288 15.17 -5.37 -17.38
CA GLU A 288 14.59 -6.24 -16.34
C GLU A 288 13.24 -5.70 -15.88
N VAL A 289 13.17 -4.41 -15.55
CA VAL A 289 11.93 -3.74 -15.12
C VAL A 289 10.86 -3.81 -16.19
N PHE A 290 11.18 -3.46 -17.43
CA PHE A 290 10.20 -3.51 -18.54
C PHE A 290 9.71 -4.92 -18.85
N LYS A 291 10.55 -5.93 -18.67
CA LYS A 291 10.12 -7.33 -18.78
C LYS A 291 9.09 -7.67 -17.70
N GLN A 292 9.34 -7.26 -16.47
CA GLN A 292 8.41 -7.49 -15.36
C GLN A 292 7.10 -6.71 -15.55
N GLU A 293 7.15 -5.44 -15.98
CA GLU A 293 5.96 -4.64 -16.23
C GLU A 293 4.99 -5.28 -17.23
N ARG A 294 5.51 -5.98 -18.23
CA ARG A 294 4.69 -6.61 -19.28
C ARG A 294 4.21 -8.01 -18.92
N SER A 295 4.50 -8.51 -17.74
CA SER A 295 4.22 -9.90 -17.38
C SER A 295 2.73 -10.28 -17.41
N PHE A 296 1.82 -9.30 -17.32
CA PHE A 296 0.37 -9.50 -17.29
C PHE A 296 -0.37 -8.87 -18.50
N VAL A 297 0.34 -8.24 -19.44
CA VAL A 297 -0.28 -7.54 -20.59
C VAL A 297 -0.98 -8.50 -21.56
N ASN A 298 -0.57 -9.76 -21.59
CA ASN A 298 -1.07 -10.78 -22.54
C ASN A 298 -1.65 -12.03 -21.85
N LYS A 299 -2.05 -11.92 -20.60
CA LYS A 299 -2.66 -13.03 -19.84
C LYS A 299 -4.15 -12.87 -19.64
#